data_2645e7f457a10e1b35120f4ea70181d6
#
_entry.id   2645e7f457a10e1b35120f4ea70181d6
#
_cell.length_a   1.000
_cell.length_b   1.000
_cell.length_c   1.000
_cell.angle_alpha   90.00
_cell.angle_beta   90.00
_cell.angle_gamma   90.00
#
_symmetry.space_group_name_H-M   'P 1'
#
loop_
_entity.id
_entity.type
_entity.pdbx_description
1 polymer ?
#
loop_
_entity_poly.entity_id
_entity_poly.type
_entity_poly.pdbx_seq_one_letter_code
_entity_poly.pdbx_strand_id
1 'polypeptide(L)'
;YAERDNWLSIYVEDNGIGIPKDEIPNVFGRVFYSSKYKVKQHRGIFGLGAKMVILYAQSTTNKPITVISAQQGSDKVYRFDIMIDTLRNEPLIKYQEEWDNKYKWHGTAVHVVMEGDWLKAKHRVEEYIKRVAMVAPYAEMHVKEPDGAVIDIERVTLTLPVPPKEGLPHPKSVDIEAVKQLISRNGDSPVSEFMVENFDGVGEETAANFLKSIGIDPGRNIKELNMDEITHMVTKMREYNEWRRPRADWLSPVGTELLEQGIRKTLEPEAVFATTRKPSSYSGNPFIVEAAVAWGGKIEPSDRPIIYRFANKVPLLYDEGNDVVRHVVDEVDWNLYKVKFPAPLVVVVHICSTKIPYASAGKEAIADVPEIESEVRLAIREVARRLRVYLSRKEKEKEAMMRYAMFTMFSREVASSIASILGIKEDQVLNKLKKVISRKIKYLEAIEEVEGDGEQQQQQGQA
;
A
#
# COMPACT_ATOMS: atom_id res chain seq x y z
N TYR A 1 -8.32 27.26 5.98
CA TYR A 1 -8.46 28.64 6.52
C TYR A 1 -8.73 28.57 8.00
N ALA A 2 -8.12 29.45 8.81
CA ALA A 2 -8.51 29.67 10.20
C ALA A 2 -9.66 30.68 10.23
N GLU A 3 -10.86 30.24 10.58
CA GLU A 3 -12.01 31.15 10.72
C GLU A 3 -12.04 31.86 12.07
N ARG A 4 -11.44 31.23 13.07
CA ARG A 4 -11.12 31.73 14.42
C ARG A 4 -9.78 31.16 14.83
N ASP A 5 -9.19 31.64 15.90
CA ASP A 5 -7.84 31.24 16.34
C ASP A 5 -7.60 29.72 16.46
N ASN A 6 -8.67 28.93 16.62
CA ASN A 6 -8.61 27.48 16.79
C ASN A 6 -9.53 26.69 15.82
N TRP A 7 -10.07 27.33 14.77
CA TRP A 7 -10.93 26.65 13.80
C TRP A 7 -10.22 26.41 12.49
N LEU A 8 -10.25 25.17 12.01
CA LEU A 8 -9.77 24.77 10.70
C LEU A 8 -10.93 24.52 9.75
N SER A 9 -10.87 25.15 8.59
CA SER A 9 -11.77 24.91 7.46
C SER A 9 -11.05 24.03 6.46
N ILE A 10 -11.54 22.80 6.25
CA ILE A 10 -10.94 21.78 5.38
C ILE A 10 -11.89 21.55 4.19
N TYR A 11 -11.36 21.74 3.00
CA TYR A 11 -12.06 21.47 1.74
C TYR A 11 -11.27 20.42 0.97
N VAL A 12 -11.96 19.35 0.54
CA VAL A 12 -11.36 18.27 -0.28
C VAL A 12 -12.27 18.03 -1.46
N GLU A 13 -11.72 18.06 -2.66
CA GLU A 13 -12.43 17.80 -3.91
C GLU A 13 -11.72 16.72 -4.72
N ASP A 14 -12.48 15.81 -5.32
CA ASP A 14 -11.99 14.81 -6.25
C ASP A 14 -12.76 14.87 -7.58
N ASN A 15 -12.15 14.33 -8.62
CA ASN A 15 -12.77 14.14 -9.94
C ASN A 15 -13.16 12.66 -10.18
N GLY A 16 -13.62 11.98 -9.12
CA GLY A 16 -14.06 10.60 -9.15
C GLY A 16 -15.44 10.41 -9.80
N ILE A 17 -16.02 9.24 -9.60
CA ILE A 17 -17.32 8.87 -10.21
C ILE A 17 -18.52 9.64 -9.63
N GLY A 18 -18.33 10.34 -8.52
CA GLY A 18 -19.39 11.00 -7.77
C GLY A 18 -20.30 10.04 -6.98
N ILE A 19 -21.23 10.62 -6.21
CA ILE A 19 -22.19 9.91 -5.35
C ILE A 19 -23.60 10.18 -5.86
N PRO A 20 -24.48 9.16 -5.97
CA PRO A 20 -25.88 9.36 -6.33
C PRO A 20 -26.59 10.29 -5.33
N LYS A 21 -27.47 11.17 -5.83
CA LYS A 21 -28.23 12.14 -5.02
C LYS A 21 -28.81 11.53 -3.73
N ASP A 22 -29.51 10.42 -3.88
CA ASP A 22 -30.26 9.79 -2.79
C ASP A 22 -29.36 9.10 -1.75
N GLU A 23 -28.12 8.79 -2.13
CA GLU A 23 -27.13 8.17 -1.26
C GLU A 23 -26.34 9.20 -0.43
N ILE A 24 -26.18 10.45 -0.91
CA ILE A 24 -25.35 11.46 -0.25
C ILE A 24 -25.73 11.64 1.24
N PRO A 25 -27.00 11.82 1.62
CA PRO A 25 -27.38 11.99 3.01
C PRO A 25 -27.01 10.79 3.88
N ASN A 26 -27.24 9.57 3.39
CA ASN A 26 -26.94 8.34 4.12
C ASN A 26 -25.44 8.09 4.25
N VAL A 27 -24.68 8.34 3.18
CA VAL A 27 -23.23 8.15 3.16
C VAL A 27 -22.54 9.03 4.19
N PHE A 28 -23.01 10.25 4.43
CA PHE A 28 -22.39 11.19 5.37
C PHE A 28 -23.13 11.33 6.69
N GLY A 29 -24.44 11.14 6.73
CA GLY A 29 -25.29 11.41 7.89
C GLY A 29 -25.72 10.20 8.70
N ARG A 30 -25.36 8.96 8.32
CA ARG A 30 -25.74 7.74 9.06
C ARG A 30 -24.50 6.94 9.44
N VAL A 31 -24.28 6.77 10.75
CA VAL A 31 -23.16 5.96 11.28
C VAL A 31 -23.40 4.47 10.96
N PHE A 32 -22.35 3.73 10.65
CA PHE A 32 -22.38 2.34 10.18
C PHE A 32 -23.10 2.13 8.84
N TYR A 33 -23.59 3.18 8.17
CA TYR A 33 -24.08 3.05 6.81
C TYR A 33 -22.91 2.83 5.86
N SER A 34 -22.89 1.70 5.22
CA SER A 34 -21.87 1.33 4.23
C SER A 34 -22.48 0.39 3.20
N SER A 35 -22.23 0.66 1.94
CA SER A 35 -22.53 -0.29 0.84
C SER A 35 -21.49 -1.43 0.77
N LYS A 36 -20.56 -1.49 1.71
CA LYS A 36 -19.32 -2.29 1.64
C LYS A 36 -19.41 -3.63 2.39
N TYR A 37 -20.60 -4.23 2.52
CA TYR A 37 -20.80 -5.54 3.16
C TYR A 37 -20.44 -6.74 2.27
N LYS A 38 -19.96 -6.47 1.05
CA LYS A 38 -19.48 -7.50 0.14
C LYS A 38 -18.00 -7.78 0.36
N VAL A 39 -17.55 -9.00 0.10
CA VAL A 39 -16.15 -9.38 0.17
C VAL A 39 -15.40 -8.69 -0.96
N LYS A 40 -14.75 -7.59 -0.63
CA LYS A 40 -13.98 -6.76 -1.54
C LYS A 40 -12.86 -6.07 -0.77
N GLN A 41 -11.74 -5.83 -1.43
CA GLN A 41 -10.70 -4.98 -0.85
C GLN A 41 -11.21 -3.54 -0.72
N HIS A 42 -11.25 -3.05 0.51
CA HIS A 42 -11.68 -1.69 0.83
C HIS A 42 -10.61 -0.95 1.64
N ARG A 43 -10.51 0.36 1.45
CA ARG A 43 -9.69 1.22 2.33
C ARG A 43 -10.26 1.30 3.75
N GLY A 44 -11.59 1.24 3.89
CA GLY A 44 -12.29 1.20 5.18
C GLY A 44 -13.56 0.36 5.06
N ILE A 45 -13.83 -0.50 6.06
CA ILE A 45 -14.96 -1.44 6.05
C ILE A 45 -16.19 -0.81 6.71
N PHE A 46 -16.03 -0.16 7.87
CA PHE A 46 -17.16 0.26 8.71
C PHE A 46 -17.78 1.61 8.29
N GLY A 47 -17.16 2.33 7.34
CA GLY A 47 -17.66 3.66 6.95
C GLY A 47 -17.65 4.68 8.10
N LEU A 48 -16.75 4.52 9.07
CA LEU A 48 -16.71 5.37 10.28
C LEU A 48 -15.82 6.61 10.12
N GLY A 49 -14.74 6.56 9.34
CA GLY A 49 -13.73 7.62 9.33
C GLY A 49 -14.32 9.01 9.06
N ALA A 50 -15.03 9.19 7.94
CA ALA A 50 -15.67 10.46 7.61
C ALA A 50 -16.72 10.86 8.68
N LYS A 51 -17.50 9.90 9.19
CA LYS A 51 -18.54 10.20 10.21
C LYS A 51 -17.95 10.65 11.53
N MET A 52 -16.79 10.12 11.93
CA MET A 52 -16.10 10.59 13.15
C MET A 52 -15.61 12.03 12.99
N VAL A 53 -15.09 12.39 11.80
CA VAL A 53 -14.74 13.79 11.48
C VAL A 53 -15.97 14.69 11.54
N ILE A 54 -17.11 14.25 10.99
CA ILE A 54 -18.37 15.00 11.00
C ILE A 54 -18.90 15.20 12.42
N LEU A 55 -18.90 14.15 13.23
CA LEU A 55 -19.31 14.22 14.63
C LEU A 55 -18.40 15.13 15.44
N TYR A 56 -17.09 15.08 15.22
CA TYR A 56 -16.15 15.98 15.87
C TYR A 56 -16.37 17.43 15.46
N ALA A 57 -16.52 17.70 14.15
CA ALA A 57 -16.83 19.03 13.64
C ALA A 57 -18.16 19.57 14.23
N GLN A 58 -19.19 18.74 14.26
CA GLN A 58 -20.49 19.07 14.83
C GLN A 58 -20.40 19.37 16.34
N SER A 59 -19.62 18.60 17.10
CA SER A 59 -19.45 18.82 18.54
C SER A 59 -18.63 20.05 18.88
N THR A 60 -17.65 20.41 18.05
CA THR A 60 -16.75 21.53 18.32
C THR A 60 -17.22 22.87 17.74
N THR A 61 -17.86 22.86 16.61
CA THR A 61 -18.26 24.10 15.90
C THR A 61 -19.78 24.28 15.74
N ASN A 62 -20.55 23.20 15.96
CA ASN A 62 -21.98 23.13 15.66
C ASN A 62 -22.34 23.49 14.22
N LYS A 63 -21.37 23.32 13.26
CA LYS A 63 -21.60 23.57 11.85
C LYS A 63 -21.93 22.25 11.12
N PRO A 64 -22.83 22.27 10.12
CA PRO A 64 -23.01 21.15 9.22
C PRO A 64 -21.76 20.96 8.34
N ILE A 65 -21.58 19.75 7.81
CA ILE A 65 -20.70 19.56 6.66
C ILE A 65 -21.43 19.93 5.38
N THR A 66 -20.68 20.47 4.42
CA THR A 66 -21.20 20.66 3.05
C THR A 66 -20.63 19.56 2.16
N VAL A 67 -21.51 18.88 1.43
CA VAL A 67 -21.15 17.89 0.41
C VAL A 67 -21.72 18.34 -0.93
N ILE A 68 -20.86 18.41 -1.93
CA ILE A 68 -21.25 18.67 -3.32
C ILE A 68 -20.85 17.47 -4.15
N SER A 69 -21.76 16.90 -4.94
CA SER A 69 -21.42 15.76 -5.78
C SER A 69 -22.23 15.73 -7.07
N ALA A 70 -21.60 15.20 -8.12
CA ALA A 70 -22.23 14.85 -9.37
C ALA A 70 -21.66 13.54 -9.88
N GLN A 71 -22.53 12.63 -10.30
CA GLN A 71 -22.08 11.41 -10.96
C GLN A 71 -21.55 11.71 -12.37
N GLN A 72 -20.63 10.89 -12.83
CA GLN A 72 -20.14 10.98 -14.20
C GLN A 72 -21.29 10.87 -15.20
N GLY A 73 -21.42 11.87 -16.08
CA GLY A 73 -22.52 11.97 -17.05
C GLY A 73 -23.82 12.59 -16.51
N SER A 74 -23.88 13.00 -15.25
CA SER A 74 -25.03 13.68 -14.67
C SER A 74 -25.20 15.08 -15.24
N ASP A 75 -26.44 15.46 -15.55
CA ASP A 75 -26.82 16.83 -15.96
C ASP A 75 -27.06 17.78 -14.78
N LYS A 76 -27.00 17.26 -13.55
CA LYS A 76 -27.19 18.02 -12.32
C LYS A 76 -26.03 17.84 -11.36
N VAL A 77 -25.76 18.88 -10.59
CA VAL A 77 -24.88 18.86 -9.41
C VAL A 77 -25.74 19.04 -8.17
N TYR A 78 -25.45 18.32 -7.12
CA TYR A 78 -26.21 18.31 -5.87
C TYR A 78 -25.34 18.80 -4.71
N ARG A 79 -25.89 19.68 -3.90
CA ARG A 79 -25.32 20.14 -2.64
C ARG A 79 -26.23 19.77 -1.49
N PHE A 80 -25.60 19.29 -0.41
CA PHE A 80 -26.25 19.01 0.86
C PHE A 80 -25.42 19.58 2.00
N ASP A 81 -26.06 20.29 2.93
CA ASP A 81 -25.47 20.63 4.23
C ASP A 81 -26.09 19.70 5.29
N ILE A 82 -25.24 18.82 5.86
CA ILE A 82 -25.69 17.65 6.62
C ILE A 82 -25.11 17.69 8.04
N MET A 83 -25.92 17.32 9.02
CA MET A 83 -25.53 16.95 10.38
C MET A 83 -25.97 15.52 10.65
N ILE A 84 -25.43 14.91 11.70
CA ILE A 84 -25.85 13.58 12.18
C ILE A 84 -26.77 13.76 13.37
N ASP A 85 -28.00 13.25 13.29
CA ASP A 85 -28.83 13.03 14.48
C ASP A 85 -28.30 11.81 15.23
N THR A 86 -27.59 12.08 16.32
CA THR A 86 -26.91 11.02 17.12
C THR A 86 -27.89 10.12 17.88
N LEU A 87 -29.11 10.60 18.15
CA LEU A 87 -30.12 9.84 18.86
C LEU A 87 -30.81 8.82 17.95
N ARG A 88 -31.10 9.23 16.71
CA ARG A 88 -31.82 8.40 15.74
C ARG A 88 -30.89 7.69 14.76
N ASN A 89 -29.62 8.11 14.70
CA ASN A 89 -28.65 7.68 13.70
C ASN A 89 -29.15 7.94 12.26
N GLU A 90 -29.63 9.15 12.03
CA GLU A 90 -30.19 9.57 10.75
C GLU A 90 -29.55 10.88 10.25
N PRO A 91 -29.51 11.11 8.92
CA PRO A 91 -29.04 12.36 8.38
C PRO A 91 -30.03 13.50 8.68
N LEU A 92 -29.53 14.60 9.23
CA LEU A 92 -30.26 15.83 9.41
C LEU A 92 -29.84 16.82 8.32
N ILE A 93 -30.64 16.93 7.26
CA ILE A 93 -30.38 17.82 6.14
C ILE A 93 -30.77 19.24 6.57
N LYS A 94 -29.79 20.15 6.65
CA LYS A 94 -29.96 21.57 6.99
C LYS A 94 -30.26 22.42 5.76
N TYR A 95 -29.67 22.06 4.63
CA TYR A 95 -29.81 22.74 3.35
C TYR A 95 -29.62 21.74 2.22
N GLN A 96 -30.36 21.94 1.13
CA GLN A 96 -30.21 21.16 -0.11
C GLN A 96 -30.45 22.09 -1.31
N GLU A 97 -29.59 21.92 -2.32
CA GLU A 97 -29.65 22.65 -3.56
C GLU A 97 -29.25 21.76 -4.73
N GLU A 98 -29.78 22.05 -5.90
CA GLU A 98 -29.35 21.46 -7.18
C GLU A 98 -29.28 22.51 -8.28
N TRP A 99 -28.32 22.33 -9.19
CA TRP A 99 -28.16 23.20 -10.36
C TRP A 99 -27.69 22.41 -11.57
N ASP A 100 -27.79 23.04 -12.76
CA ASP A 100 -27.37 22.42 -14.01
C ASP A 100 -25.87 22.26 -14.10
N ASN A 101 -25.43 21.04 -14.46
CA ASN A 101 -24.01 20.70 -14.61
C ASN A 101 -23.47 21.17 -15.97
N LYS A 102 -23.37 22.48 -16.18
CA LYS A 102 -22.94 23.09 -17.45
C LYS A 102 -21.52 22.70 -17.87
N TYR A 103 -20.66 22.41 -16.90
CA TYR A 103 -19.24 22.10 -17.14
C TYR A 103 -18.97 20.59 -17.20
N LYS A 104 -20.02 19.75 -17.10
CA LYS A 104 -19.89 18.30 -17.04
C LYS A 104 -18.92 17.82 -15.95
N TRP A 105 -18.81 18.59 -14.85
CA TRP A 105 -18.02 18.23 -13.68
C TRP A 105 -18.57 16.95 -13.05
N HIS A 106 -17.69 16.09 -12.57
CA HIS A 106 -18.04 14.90 -11.82
C HIS A 106 -17.05 14.69 -10.69
N GLY A 107 -17.49 14.08 -9.61
CA GLY A 107 -16.69 13.87 -8.42
C GLY A 107 -17.44 14.23 -7.14
N THR A 108 -16.69 14.41 -6.09
CA THR A 108 -17.24 14.79 -4.78
C THR A 108 -16.36 15.85 -4.12
N ALA A 109 -16.97 16.91 -3.62
CA ALA A 109 -16.35 17.91 -2.79
C ALA A 109 -16.96 17.87 -1.39
N VAL A 110 -16.11 17.88 -0.36
CA VAL A 110 -16.51 17.89 1.05
C VAL A 110 -15.85 19.06 1.74
N HIS A 111 -16.65 19.87 2.41
CA HIS A 111 -16.18 20.98 3.23
C HIS A 111 -16.60 20.76 4.69
N VAL A 112 -15.66 20.86 5.59
CA VAL A 112 -15.86 20.70 7.04
C VAL A 112 -15.12 21.78 7.81
N VAL A 113 -15.74 22.29 8.86
CA VAL A 113 -15.12 23.24 9.81
C VAL A 113 -15.09 22.56 11.18
N MET A 114 -13.91 22.47 11.76
CA MET A 114 -13.70 21.84 13.07
C MET A 114 -12.67 22.59 13.89
N GLU A 115 -12.66 22.35 15.19
CA GLU A 115 -11.56 22.80 16.04
C GLU A 115 -10.28 22.02 15.72
N GLY A 116 -9.14 22.73 15.61
CA GLY A 116 -7.85 22.10 15.35
C GLY A 116 -6.70 23.10 15.40
N ASP A 117 -5.50 22.56 15.64
CA ASP A 117 -4.25 23.29 15.70
C ASP A 117 -3.41 22.95 14.47
N TRP A 118 -3.37 23.86 13.50
CA TRP A 118 -2.62 23.64 12.26
C TRP A 118 -1.12 23.48 12.51
N LEU A 119 -0.54 24.27 13.40
CA LEU A 119 0.91 24.22 13.64
C LEU A 119 1.34 22.84 14.15
N LYS A 120 0.52 22.21 14.99
CA LYS A 120 0.76 20.82 15.46
C LYS A 120 0.44 19.75 14.41
N ALA A 121 -0.53 20.01 13.55
CA ALA A 121 -1.00 19.03 12.56
C ALA A 121 -0.19 19.08 11.25
N LYS A 122 0.38 20.24 10.87
CA LYS A 122 1.01 20.53 9.58
C LYS A 122 1.91 19.40 9.09
N HIS A 123 2.94 19.07 9.84
CA HIS A 123 3.91 18.04 9.43
C HIS A 123 3.27 16.67 9.17
N ARG A 124 2.28 16.28 9.98
CA ARG A 124 1.58 15.00 9.79
C ARG A 124 0.68 14.99 8.57
N VAL A 125 0.04 16.12 8.27
CA VAL A 125 -0.80 16.27 7.07
C VAL A 125 0.07 16.22 5.82
N GLU A 126 1.17 16.98 5.78
CA GLU A 126 2.13 16.94 4.68
C GLU A 126 2.69 15.53 4.44
N GLU A 127 3.10 14.85 5.52
CA GLU A 127 3.61 13.48 5.44
C GLU A 127 2.53 12.49 4.97
N TYR A 128 1.28 12.64 5.41
CA TYR A 128 0.17 11.83 4.92
C TYR A 128 -0.04 11.98 3.42
N ILE A 129 -0.08 13.23 2.93
CA ILE A 129 -0.25 13.55 1.51
C ILE A 129 0.90 12.96 0.69
N LYS A 130 2.15 13.14 1.14
CA LYS A 130 3.34 12.57 0.51
C LYS A 130 3.25 11.05 0.41
N ARG A 131 2.83 10.37 1.48
CA ARG A 131 2.66 8.91 1.48
C ARG A 131 1.52 8.46 0.57
N VAL A 132 0.40 9.18 0.53
CA VAL A 132 -0.69 8.87 -0.43
C VAL A 132 -0.18 8.98 -1.86
N ALA A 133 0.59 10.02 -2.19
CA ALA A 133 1.19 10.20 -3.52
C ALA A 133 2.15 9.07 -3.90
N MET A 134 2.81 8.44 -2.93
CA MET A 134 3.71 7.31 -3.15
C MET A 134 2.99 6.07 -3.67
N VAL A 135 1.79 5.77 -3.17
CA VAL A 135 1.00 4.60 -3.59
C VAL A 135 -0.05 4.93 -4.65
N ALA A 136 -0.14 6.20 -5.05
CA ALA A 136 -1.00 6.70 -6.11
C ALA A 136 -0.22 7.61 -7.08
N PRO A 137 0.80 7.09 -7.79
CA PRO A 137 1.62 7.90 -8.70
C PRO A 137 0.82 8.44 -9.90
N TYR A 138 -0.33 7.88 -10.17
CA TYR A 138 -1.29 8.29 -11.20
C TYR A 138 -2.20 9.45 -10.77
N ALA A 139 -2.20 9.81 -9.47
CA ALA A 139 -2.98 10.94 -8.96
C ALA A 139 -2.15 12.23 -9.00
N GLU A 140 -2.83 13.30 -9.34
CA GLU A 140 -2.37 14.68 -9.19
C GLU A 140 -3.02 15.28 -7.95
N MET A 141 -2.26 15.99 -7.13
CA MET A 141 -2.74 16.53 -5.87
C MET A 141 -2.29 17.98 -5.73
N HIS A 142 -3.26 18.86 -5.48
CA HIS A 142 -3.05 20.28 -5.23
C HIS A 142 -3.51 20.59 -3.81
N VAL A 143 -2.62 21.03 -2.97
CA VAL A 143 -2.91 21.31 -1.56
C VAL A 143 -2.52 22.73 -1.25
N LYS A 144 -3.48 23.50 -0.72
CA LYS A 144 -3.25 24.85 -0.22
C LYS A 144 -3.40 24.88 1.29
N GLU A 145 -2.34 25.25 1.95
CA GLU A 145 -2.27 25.31 3.40
C GLU A 145 -2.81 26.63 3.97
N PRO A 146 -3.15 26.67 5.27
CA PRO A 146 -3.66 27.87 5.93
C PRO A 146 -2.69 29.07 5.91
N ASP A 147 -1.39 28.81 5.94
CA ASP A 147 -0.32 29.83 5.85
C ASP A 147 -0.05 30.31 4.42
N GLY A 148 -0.79 29.78 3.43
CA GLY A 148 -0.66 30.12 2.02
C GLY A 148 0.36 29.28 1.26
N ALA A 149 1.07 28.36 1.89
CA ALA A 149 1.93 27.41 1.20
C ALA A 149 1.10 26.51 0.27
N VAL A 150 1.70 26.14 -0.86
CA VAL A 150 1.08 25.26 -1.88
C VAL A 150 1.97 24.05 -2.09
N ILE A 151 1.36 22.88 -2.05
CA ILE A 151 2.01 21.61 -2.36
C ILE A 151 1.34 21.07 -3.64
N ASP A 152 2.09 21.10 -4.74
CA ASP A 152 1.66 20.53 -6.01
C ASP A 152 2.42 19.23 -6.27
N ILE A 153 1.67 18.14 -6.40
CA ILE A 153 2.21 16.83 -6.69
C ILE A 153 1.64 16.36 -8.02
N GLU A 154 2.42 16.52 -9.08
CA GLU A 154 2.02 16.09 -10.42
C GLU A 154 1.95 14.56 -10.54
N ARG A 155 1.06 14.03 -11.37
CA ARG A 155 1.08 12.61 -11.72
C ARG A 155 2.29 12.28 -12.59
N VAL A 156 2.85 11.09 -12.43
CA VAL A 156 3.99 10.61 -13.23
C VAL A 156 3.59 9.50 -14.21
N THR A 157 2.35 9.03 -14.13
CA THR A 157 1.82 7.98 -15.00
C THR A 157 0.31 8.11 -15.14
N LEU A 158 -0.23 7.61 -16.25
CA LEU A 158 -1.67 7.45 -16.46
C LEU A 158 -2.13 6.00 -16.21
N THR A 159 -1.19 5.08 -15.96
CA THR A 159 -1.50 3.69 -15.66
C THR A 159 -2.17 3.59 -14.29
N LEU A 160 -3.35 3.01 -14.26
CA LEU A 160 -4.08 2.75 -13.03
C LEU A 160 -3.87 1.30 -12.58
N PRO A 161 -3.84 1.03 -11.27
CA PRO A 161 -3.88 -0.35 -10.78
C PRO A 161 -5.22 -0.99 -11.15
N VAL A 162 -5.21 -2.30 -11.33
CA VAL A 162 -6.46 -3.05 -11.57
C VAL A 162 -7.43 -2.78 -10.42
N PRO A 163 -8.67 -2.35 -10.68
CA PRO A 163 -9.62 -2.07 -9.61
C PRO A 163 -10.00 -3.36 -8.86
N PRO A 164 -10.24 -3.28 -7.53
CA PRO A 164 -10.65 -4.46 -6.77
C PRO A 164 -12.04 -4.92 -7.20
N LYS A 165 -12.21 -6.23 -7.32
CA LYS A 165 -13.48 -6.87 -7.67
C LYS A 165 -14.19 -7.41 -6.43
N GLU A 166 -15.47 -7.69 -6.55
CA GLU A 166 -16.23 -8.41 -5.53
C GLU A 166 -15.95 -9.91 -5.65
N GLY A 167 -15.78 -10.58 -4.51
CA GLY A 167 -15.58 -12.00 -4.40
C GLY A 167 -16.57 -12.66 -3.44
N LEU A 168 -16.54 -13.97 -3.37
CA LEU A 168 -17.26 -14.74 -2.36
C LEU A 168 -16.39 -14.89 -1.10
N PRO A 169 -16.98 -14.97 0.09
CA PRO A 169 -16.23 -15.27 1.31
C PRO A 169 -15.71 -16.70 1.28
N HIS A 170 -14.51 -16.90 1.77
CA HIS A 170 -13.99 -18.26 1.95
C HIS A 170 -14.61 -18.91 3.20
N PRO A 171 -14.91 -20.24 3.23
CA PRO A 171 -15.52 -20.90 4.38
C PRO A 171 -14.82 -20.65 5.71
N LYS A 172 -13.50 -20.54 5.73
CA LYS A 172 -12.71 -20.26 6.94
C LYS A 172 -12.83 -18.81 7.44
N SER A 173 -13.32 -17.87 6.62
CA SER A 173 -13.33 -16.44 6.93
C SER A 173 -14.65 -15.92 7.50
N VAL A 174 -15.70 -16.73 7.46
CA VAL A 174 -17.04 -16.33 7.88
C VAL A 174 -17.30 -16.60 9.37
N ASP A 175 -18.18 -15.78 9.94
CA ASP A 175 -18.76 -16.01 11.24
C ASP A 175 -20.23 -16.44 11.13
N ILE A 176 -20.83 -16.76 12.27
CA ILE A 176 -22.21 -17.24 12.35
C ILE A 176 -23.18 -16.19 11.79
N GLU A 177 -22.95 -14.91 12.10
CA GLU A 177 -23.84 -13.84 11.68
C GLU A 177 -23.78 -13.63 10.16
N ALA A 178 -22.59 -13.69 9.58
CA ALA A 178 -22.42 -13.62 8.11
C ALA A 178 -23.16 -14.77 7.41
N VAL A 179 -23.06 -15.99 7.94
CA VAL A 179 -23.78 -17.14 7.35
C VAL A 179 -25.29 -16.99 7.50
N LYS A 180 -25.80 -16.50 8.63
CA LYS A 180 -27.23 -16.19 8.78
C LYS A 180 -27.73 -15.17 7.79
N GLN A 181 -26.96 -14.11 7.54
CA GLN A 181 -27.29 -13.11 6.52
C GLN A 181 -27.29 -13.70 5.10
N LEU A 182 -26.34 -14.59 4.78
CA LEU A 182 -26.36 -15.32 3.50
C LEU A 182 -27.59 -16.20 3.36
N ILE A 183 -27.96 -16.96 4.41
CA ILE A 183 -29.18 -17.79 4.44
C ILE A 183 -30.43 -16.93 4.24
N SER A 184 -30.54 -15.78 4.90
CA SER A 184 -31.69 -14.90 4.76
C SER A 184 -31.87 -14.33 3.36
N ARG A 185 -30.78 -14.17 2.60
CA ARG A 185 -30.77 -13.59 1.24
C ARG A 185 -30.96 -14.66 0.14
N ASN A 186 -30.27 -15.79 0.30
CA ASN A 186 -30.11 -16.79 -0.74
C ASN A 186 -30.55 -18.20 -0.29
N GLY A 187 -31.19 -18.35 0.86
CA GLY A 187 -31.34 -19.62 1.52
C GLY A 187 -32.61 -20.38 1.14
N ASP A 188 -32.85 -20.70 -0.12
CA ASP A 188 -33.91 -21.64 -0.51
C ASP A 188 -33.37 -22.72 -1.43
N SER A 189 -32.32 -23.41 -0.95
CA SER A 189 -31.61 -24.44 -1.68
C SER A 189 -31.09 -25.53 -0.73
N PRO A 190 -30.70 -26.71 -1.25
CA PRO A 190 -29.95 -27.68 -0.47
C PRO A 190 -28.68 -27.11 0.12
N VAL A 191 -28.27 -27.57 1.32
CA VAL A 191 -27.07 -27.05 1.99
C VAL A 191 -25.82 -27.16 1.12
N SER A 192 -25.68 -28.23 0.35
CA SER A 192 -24.55 -28.39 -0.56
C SER A 192 -24.52 -27.34 -1.67
N GLU A 193 -25.65 -27.07 -2.31
CA GLU A 193 -25.79 -26.03 -3.35
C GLU A 193 -25.57 -24.62 -2.77
N PHE A 194 -26.17 -24.33 -1.61
CA PHE A 194 -25.94 -23.10 -0.87
C PHE A 194 -24.43 -22.85 -0.62
N MET A 195 -23.69 -23.90 -0.23
CA MET A 195 -22.24 -23.77 0.00
C MET A 195 -21.48 -23.47 -1.29
N VAL A 196 -21.81 -24.11 -2.39
CA VAL A 196 -21.16 -23.89 -3.70
C VAL A 196 -21.40 -22.49 -4.21
N GLU A 197 -22.61 -21.97 -4.07
CA GLU A 197 -23.00 -20.67 -4.58
C GLU A 197 -22.48 -19.49 -3.73
N ASN A 198 -22.33 -19.69 -2.42
CA ASN A 198 -22.06 -18.59 -1.50
C ASN A 198 -20.63 -18.55 -0.96
N PHE A 199 -19.80 -19.57 -1.23
CA PHE A 199 -18.43 -19.60 -0.73
C PHE A 199 -17.38 -19.81 -1.82
N ASP A 200 -16.27 -19.11 -1.66
CA ASP A 200 -15.13 -19.21 -2.58
C ASP A 200 -14.43 -20.56 -2.46
N GLY A 201 -14.12 -21.15 -3.62
CA GLY A 201 -13.32 -22.36 -3.71
C GLY A 201 -14.06 -23.65 -3.28
N VAL A 202 -15.38 -23.60 -3.08
CA VAL A 202 -16.20 -24.75 -2.73
C VAL A 202 -16.84 -25.35 -3.98
N GLY A 203 -16.49 -26.60 -4.29
CA GLY A 203 -17.14 -27.37 -5.35
C GLY A 203 -18.15 -28.36 -4.76
N GLU A 204 -19.03 -28.96 -5.60
CA GLU A 204 -20.08 -29.88 -5.20
C GLU A 204 -19.55 -31.07 -4.37
N GLU A 205 -18.49 -31.72 -4.84
CA GLU A 205 -17.86 -32.83 -4.16
C GLU A 205 -17.30 -32.44 -2.80
N THR A 206 -16.60 -31.29 -2.72
CA THR A 206 -16.01 -30.77 -1.47
C THR A 206 -17.09 -30.38 -0.46
N ALA A 207 -18.19 -29.75 -0.94
CA ALA A 207 -19.34 -29.42 -0.10
C ALA A 207 -19.98 -30.67 0.47
N ALA A 208 -20.24 -31.67 -0.38
CA ALA A 208 -20.86 -32.92 0.04
C ALA A 208 -19.97 -33.71 1.04
N ASN A 209 -18.66 -33.78 0.80
CA ASN A 209 -17.71 -34.45 1.69
C ASN A 209 -17.63 -33.74 3.05
N PHE A 210 -17.54 -32.41 3.04
CA PHE A 210 -17.54 -31.63 4.27
C PHE A 210 -18.83 -31.87 5.08
N LEU A 211 -20.02 -31.72 4.47
CA LEU A 211 -21.30 -31.87 5.13
C LEU A 211 -21.48 -33.27 5.75
N LYS A 212 -21.11 -34.31 4.99
CA LYS A 212 -21.11 -35.69 5.50
C LYS A 212 -20.18 -35.87 6.69
N SER A 213 -19.00 -35.24 6.68
CA SER A 213 -18.01 -35.33 7.76
C SER A 213 -18.51 -34.72 9.09
N ILE A 214 -19.47 -33.81 9.02
CA ILE A 214 -20.07 -33.13 10.19
C ILE A 214 -21.50 -33.64 10.49
N GLY A 215 -21.98 -34.66 9.77
CA GLY A 215 -23.30 -35.28 10.01
C GLY A 215 -24.50 -34.47 9.53
N ILE A 216 -24.31 -33.55 8.57
CA ILE A 216 -25.40 -32.79 7.95
C ILE A 216 -25.70 -33.41 6.58
N ASP A 217 -27.00 -33.69 6.29
CA ASP A 217 -27.41 -34.15 4.98
C ASP A 217 -27.23 -33.07 3.90
N PRO A 218 -26.39 -33.29 2.87
CA PRO A 218 -26.19 -32.33 1.78
C PRO A 218 -27.45 -31.90 1.04
N GLY A 219 -28.45 -32.77 0.97
CA GLY A 219 -29.72 -32.52 0.27
C GLY A 219 -30.77 -31.78 1.09
N ARG A 220 -30.57 -31.63 2.41
CA ARG A 220 -31.48 -30.92 3.30
C ARG A 220 -31.51 -29.43 2.97
N ASN A 221 -32.69 -28.78 3.08
CA ASN A 221 -32.79 -27.34 2.86
C ASN A 221 -32.06 -26.58 3.95
N ILE A 222 -31.27 -25.57 3.57
CA ILE A 222 -30.45 -24.76 4.50
C ILE A 222 -31.31 -24.00 5.53
N LYS A 223 -32.55 -23.60 5.19
CA LYS A 223 -33.49 -22.95 6.11
C LYS A 223 -33.99 -23.85 7.23
N GLU A 224 -33.89 -25.14 7.07
CA GLU A 224 -34.31 -26.15 8.06
C GLU A 224 -33.23 -26.36 9.14
N LEU A 225 -32.03 -25.85 8.97
CA LEU A 225 -30.98 -25.94 9.98
C LEU A 225 -31.31 -25.03 11.16
N ASN A 226 -31.26 -25.60 12.34
CA ASN A 226 -31.39 -24.82 13.59
C ASN A 226 -30.09 -24.09 13.93
N MET A 227 -30.13 -23.23 14.97
CA MET A 227 -28.97 -22.41 15.37
C MET A 227 -27.76 -23.23 15.81
N ASP A 228 -27.98 -24.38 16.45
CA ASP A 228 -26.89 -25.23 16.94
C ASP A 228 -26.20 -25.91 15.74
N GLU A 229 -26.97 -26.35 14.76
CA GLU A 229 -26.44 -26.92 13.50
C GLU A 229 -25.65 -25.88 12.68
N ILE A 230 -26.16 -24.63 12.56
CA ILE A 230 -25.44 -23.54 11.90
C ILE A 230 -24.13 -23.23 12.63
N THR A 231 -24.19 -23.15 13.97
CA THR A 231 -23.00 -22.89 14.79
C THR A 231 -21.97 -23.99 14.64
N HIS A 232 -22.42 -25.26 14.67
CA HIS A 232 -21.57 -26.43 14.44
C HIS A 232 -20.93 -26.39 13.04
N MET A 233 -21.72 -26.15 12.01
CA MET A 233 -21.26 -26.04 10.63
C MET A 233 -20.18 -24.96 10.49
N VAL A 234 -20.42 -23.74 10.98
CA VAL A 234 -19.46 -22.62 10.89
C VAL A 234 -18.17 -22.92 11.66
N THR A 235 -18.27 -23.55 12.84
CA THR A 235 -17.10 -23.95 13.61
C THR A 235 -16.26 -24.96 12.83
N LYS A 236 -16.89 -25.98 12.27
CA LYS A 236 -16.22 -27.01 11.48
C LYS A 236 -15.70 -26.51 10.14
N MET A 237 -16.33 -25.51 9.51
CA MET A 237 -15.79 -24.84 8.31
C MET A 237 -14.42 -24.24 8.58
N ARG A 238 -14.15 -23.70 9.74
CA ARG A 238 -12.84 -23.13 10.11
C ARG A 238 -11.77 -24.19 10.33
N GLU A 239 -12.14 -25.35 10.83
CA GLU A 239 -11.25 -26.47 11.13
C GLU A 239 -10.94 -27.33 9.89
N TYR A 240 -11.81 -27.35 8.90
CA TYR A 240 -11.68 -28.20 7.73
C TYR A 240 -10.50 -27.79 6.84
N ASN A 241 -9.59 -28.72 6.54
CA ASN A 241 -8.33 -28.41 5.87
C ASN A 241 -8.32 -28.71 4.36
N GLU A 242 -9.39 -29.30 3.81
CA GLU A 242 -9.46 -29.66 2.40
C GLU A 242 -10.10 -28.58 1.52
N TRP A 243 -10.41 -27.42 2.09
CA TRP A 243 -10.81 -26.27 1.27
C TRP A 243 -9.69 -25.86 0.32
N ARG A 244 -10.02 -25.50 -0.89
CA ARG A 244 -9.09 -24.83 -1.80
C ARG A 244 -8.62 -23.51 -1.18
N ARG A 245 -7.41 -23.10 -1.50
CA ARG A 245 -6.92 -21.78 -1.08
C ARG A 245 -7.84 -20.68 -1.61
N PRO A 246 -8.11 -19.60 -0.82
CA PRO A 246 -8.93 -18.50 -1.29
C PRO A 246 -8.29 -17.84 -2.52
N ARG A 247 -9.12 -17.47 -3.47
CA ARG A 247 -8.69 -16.75 -4.66
C ARG A 247 -8.30 -15.31 -4.28
N ALA A 248 -7.38 -14.74 -5.04
CA ALA A 248 -6.87 -13.37 -4.82
C ALA A 248 -6.97 -12.48 -6.06
N ASP A 249 -7.59 -12.95 -7.12
CA ASP A 249 -7.76 -12.24 -8.40
C ASP A 249 -8.69 -11.03 -8.30
N TRP A 250 -9.40 -10.86 -7.21
CA TRP A 250 -10.18 -9.67 -6.86
C TRP A 250 -9.42 -8.64 -6.04
N LEU A 251 -8.18 -8.93 -5.61
CA LEU A 251 -7.33 -7.95 -4.92
C LEU A 251 -6.72 -6.96 -5.92
N SER A 252 -6.43 -5.78 -5.42
CA SER A 252 -5.84 -4.67 -6.18
C SER A 252 -4.56 -4.21 -5.49
N PRO A 253 -3.42 -4.89 -5.70
CA PRO A 253 -2.13 -4.38 -5.27
C PRO A 253 -1.80 -3.06 -5.99
N VAL A 254 -0.78 -2.35 -5.54
CA VAL A 254 -0.23 -1.20 -6.27
C VAL A 254 0.45 -1.66 -7.54
N GLY A 255 1.21 -2.74 -7.44
CA GLY A 255 2.07 -3.27 -8.48
C GLY A 255 3.50 -2.72 -8.38
N THR A 256 4.47 -3.58 -8.68
CA THR A 256 5.90 -3.25 -8.55
C THR A 256 6.26 -1.95 -9.27
N GLU A 257 5.79 -1.79 -10.49
CA GLU A 257 6.14 -0.66 -11.36
C GLU A 257 5.59 0.67 -10.84
N LEU A 258 4.30 0.68 -10.46
CA LEU A 258 3.66 1.87 -9.89
C LEU A 258 4.25 2.24 -8.53
N LEU A 259 4.61 1.23 -7.72
CA LEU A 259 5.24 1.46 -6.43
C LEU A 259 6.63 2.09 -6.59
N GLU A 260 7.46 1.59 -7.52
CA GLU A 260 8.75 2.20 -7.83
C GLU A 260 8.61 3.64 -8.35
N GLN A 261 7.67 3.91 -9.26
CA GLN A 261 7.41 5.25 -9.78
C GLN A 261 6.98 6.22 -8.67
N GLY A 262 6.09 5.78 -7.79
CA GLY A 262 5.63 6.59 -6.65
C GLY A 262 6.74 6.90 -5.65
N ILE A 263 7.61 5.92 -5.34
CA ILE A 263 8.76 6.10 -4.47
C ILE A 263 9.77 7.07 -5.10
N ARG A 264 10.09 6.93 -6.40
CA ARG A 264 10.99 7.85 -7.11
C ARG A 264 10.47 9.28 -7.09
N LYS A 265 9.18 9.46 -7.32
CA LYS A 265 8.50 10.76 -7.30
C LYS A 265 8.60 11.45 -5.93
N THR A 266 8.40 10.69 -4.86
CA THR A 266 8.21 11.27 -3.51
C THR A 266 9.48 11.38 -2.70
N LEU A 267 10.46 10.49 -2.92
CA LEU A 267 11.70 10.41 -2.13
C LEU A 267 12.95 10.79 -2.93
N GLU A 268 12.87 10.83 -4.26
CA GLU A 268 13.99 11.11 -5.16
C GLU A 268 15.26 10.31 -4.79
N PRO A 269 15.14 8.99 -4.62
CA PRO A 269 16.28 8.15 -4.25
C PRO A 269 17.21 7.92 -5.42
N GLU A 270 18.44 7.52 -5.13
CA GLU A 270 19.40 7.07 -6.14
C GLU A 270 18.99 5.73 -6.76
N ALA A 271 18.55 4.77 -5.92
CA ALA A 271 18.08 3.47 -6.37
C ALA A 271 16.79 3.06 -5.66
N VAL A 272 15.91 2.33 -6.38
CA VAL A 272 14.69 1.72 -5.86
C VAL A 272 14.57 0.30 -6.39
N PHE A 273 14.19 -0.62 -5.52
CA PHE A 273 13.86 -2.01 -5.86
C PHE A 273 12.57 -2.39 -5.18
N ALA A 274 11.56 -2.78 -5.96
CA ALA A 274 10.28 -3.21 -5.43
C ALA A 274 9.94 -4.63 -5.88
N THR A 275 9.07 -5.29 -5.14
CA THR A 275 8.52 -6.61 -5.46
C THR A 275 7.06 -6.70 -5.03
N THR A 276 6.27 -7.45 -5.79
CA THR A 276 4.91 -7.87 -5.45
C THR A 276 4.92 -9.39 -5.26
N ARG A 277 4.67 -9.87 -4.04
CA ARG A 277 4.67 -11.28 -3.70
C ARG A 277 3.48 -12.00 -4.30
N LYS A 278 3.61 -13.33 -4.47
CA LYS A 278 2.47 -14.17 -4.82
C LYS A 278 1.42 -14.10 -3.69
N PRO A 279 0.13 -14.22 -4.02
CA PRO A 279 -0.92 -14.23 -3.02
C PRO A 279 -0.73 -15.31 -1.96
N SER A 280 -0.99 -14.97 -0.72
CA SER A 280 -1.07 -15.87 0.43
C SER A 280 -2.42 -15.69 1.14
N SER A 281 -2.67 -16.40 2.23
CA SER A 281 -3.91 -16.27 2.98
C SER A 281 -3.70 -16.55 4.48
N TYR A 282 -4.51 -15.87 5.31
CA TYR A 282 -4.61 -16.15 6.73
C TYR A 282 -6.10 -16.27 7.09
N SER A 283 -6.47 -17.26 7.87
CA SER A 283 -7.87 -17.50 8.27
C SER A 283 -8.89 -17.37 7.12
N GLY A 284 -8.54 -17.88 5.92
CA GLY A 284 -9.40 -17.81 4.74
C GLY A 284 -9.46 -16.43 4.04
N ASN A 285 -8.73 -15.43 4.51
CA ASN A 285 -8.67 -14.12 3.85
C ASN A 285 -7.43 -14.04 2.97
N PRO A 286 -7.56 -13.79 1.65
CA PRO A 286 -6.42 -13.63 0.78
C PRO A 286 -5.72 -12.30 1.03
N PHE A 287 -4.39 -12.29 0.91
CA PHE A 287 -3.60 -11.08 0.97
C PHE A 287 -2.40 -11.14 0.02
N ILE A 288 -1.90 -9.97 -0.35
CA ILE A 288 -0.66 -9.79 -1.13
C ILE A 288 0.21 -8.80 -0.40
N VAL A 289 1.50 -9.12 -0.28
CA VAL A 289 2.52 -8.23 0.27
C VAL A 289 3.33 -7.64 -0.88
N GLU A 290 3.51 -6.35 -0.85
CA GLU A 290 4.42 -5.61 -1.72
C GLU A 290 5.46 -4.93 -0.85
N ALA A 291 6.72 -5.02 -1.23
CA ALA A 291 7.79 -4.35 -0.52
C ALA A 291 8.72 -3.62 -1.49
N ALA A 292 9.31 -2.53 -1.01
CA ALA A 292 10.37 -1.85 -1.71
C ALA A 292 11.44 -1.36 -0.75
N VAL A 293 12.66 -1.21 -1.29
CA VAL A 293 13.74 -0.47 -0.65
C VAL A 293 14.14 0.69 -1.55
N ALA A 294 14.34 1.87 -0.94
CA ALA A 294 14.86 3.06 -1.60
C ALA A 294 16.16 3.46 -0.91
N TRP A 295 17.16 3.82 -1.72
CA TRP A 295 18.52 4.09 -1.25
C TRP A 295 19.06 5.39 -1.80
N GLY A 296 19.70 6.18 -0.94
CA GLY A 296 20.47 7.37 -1.34
C GLY A 296 19.63 8.50 -1.93
N GLY A 297 20.25 9.31 -2.79
CA GLY A 297 19.60 10.49 -3.37
C GLY A 297 19.29 11.54 -2.32
N LYS A 298 18.03 12.00 -2.24
CA LYS A 298 17.56 12.98 -1.24
C LYS A 298 17.15 12.34 0.11
N ILE A 299 17.33 11.04 0.28
CA ILE A 299 17.03 10.36 1.55
C ILE A 299 18.10 10.71 2.57
N GLU A 300 17.69 11.29 3.69
CA GLU A 300 18.60 11.61 4.80
C GLU A 300 19.07 10.32 5.50
N PRO A 301 20.39 10.21 5.83
CA PRO A 301 20.89 9.11 6.62
C PRO A 301 20.24 9.03 8.00
N SER A 302 19.88 7.82 8.43
CA SER A 302 19.29 7.55 9.74
C SER A 302 19.99 6.37 10.41
N ASP A 303 19.98 6.32 11.74
CA ASP A 303 20.58 5.24 12.54
C ASP A 303 19.86 3.89 12.40
N ARG A 304 18.67 3.90 11.79
CA ARG A 304 17.88 2.70 11.49
C ARG A 304 17.05 2.91 10.22
N PRO A 305 16.54 1.85 9.57
CA PRO A 305 15.67 1.99 8.41
C PRO A 305 14.46 2.87 8.70
N ILE A 306 14.21 3.85 7.83
CA ILE A 306 12.94 4.60 7.81
C ILE A 306 11.89 3.67 7.19
N ILE A 307 10.71 3.56 7.79
CA ILE A 307 9.67 2.64 7.34
C ILE A 307 8.43 3.40 6.91
N TYR A 308 7.92 3.07 5.73
CA TYR A 308 6.63 3.50 5.24
C TYR A 308 5.70 2.29 5.08
N ARG A 309 4.60 2.31 5.82
CA ARG A 309 3.65 1.21 5.95
C ARG A 309 2.32 1.59 5.34
N PHE A 310 1.72 0.65 4.60
CA PHE A 310 0.44 0.86 3.92
C PHE A 310 -0.45 -0.37 4.04
N ALA A 311 -1.74 -0.13 4.26
CA ALA A 311 -2.78 -1.16 4.24
C ALA A 311 -3.88 -0.75 3.26
N ASN A 312 -4.12 -1.55 2.23
CA ASN A 312 -5.08 -1.24 1.16
C ASN A 312 -4.90 0.18 0.57
N LYS A 313 -3.65 0.58 0.33
CA LYS A 313 -3.25 1.91 -0.20
C LYS A 313 -3.52 3.07 0.76
N VAL A 314 -3.69 2.78 2.06
CA VAL A 314 -3.82 3.80 3.11
C VAL A 314 -2.52 3.85 3.92
N PRO A 315 -1.90 5.02 4.07
CA PRO A 315 -0.73 5.19 4.91
C PRO A 315 -1.05 4.90 6.39
N LEU A 316 -0.14 4.19 7.07
CA LEU A 316 -0.18 3.98 8.51
C LEU A 316 0.86 4.89 9.15
N LEU A 317 0.42 5.95 9.85
CA LEU A 317 1.31 6.97 10.41
C LEU A 317 1.63 6.76 11.88
N TYR A 318 0.79 6.04 12.60
CA TYR A 318 0.86 5.91 14.05
C TYR A 318 1.19 4.47 14.44
N ASP A 319 1.50 4.27 15.71
CA ASP A 319 1.68 2.96 16.37
C ASP A 319 2.66 2.02 15.62
N GLU A 320 3.77 2.59 15.12
CA GLU A 320 4.80 1.84 14.38
C GLU A 320 5.42 0.72 15.23
N GLY A 321 5.54 0.94 16.54
CA GLY A 321 6.16 -0.01 17.46
C GLY A 321 5.40 -1.33 17.64
N ASN A 322 4.08 -1.33 17.38
CA ASN A 322 3.22 -2.50 17.48
C ASN A 322 2.86 -3.12 16.12
N ASP A 323 3.61 -2.78 15.08
CA ASP A 323 3.32 -3.22 13.72
C ASP A 323 4.25 -4.34 13.28
N VAL A 324 3.68 -5.39 12.70
CA VAL A 324 4.44 -6.56 12.20
C VAL A 324 5.57 -6.16 11.23
N VAL A 325 5.38 -5.10 10.43
CA VAL A 325 6.41 -4.63 9.50
C VAL A 325 7.62 -4.09 10.27
N ARG A 326 7.38 -3.32 11.37
CA ARG A 326 8.46 -2.82 12.21
C ARG A 326 9.24 -3.97 12.82
N HIS A 327 8.55 -4.95 13.39
CA HIS A 327 9.18 -6.13 14.00
C HIS A 327 10.06 -6.87 12.99
N VAL A 328 9.54 -7.15 11.80
CA VAL A 328 10.29 -7.84 10.75
C VAL A 328 11.50 -7.03 10.27
N VAL A 329 11.38 -5.70 10.08
CA VAL A 329 12.48 -4.85 9.61
C VAL A 329 13.59 -4.77 10.64
N ASP A 330 13.26 -4.76 11.95
CA ASP A 330 14.26 -4.73 13.04
C ASP A 330 15.02 -6.04 13.19
N GLU A 331 14.43 -7.17 12.79
CA GLU A 331 15.10 -8.49 12.80
C GLU A 331 16.03 -8.71 11.60
N VAL A 332 15.99 -7.85 10.57
CA VAL A 332 16.86 -7.98 9.41
C VAL A 332 18.28 -7.55 9.76
N ASP A 333 19.25 -8.45 9.61
CA ASP A 333 20.67 -8.07 9.64
C ASP A 333 21.06 -7.36 8.33
N TRP A 334 20.98 -6.05 8.34
CA TRP A 334 21.27 -5.19 7.19
C TRP A 334 22.75 -5.23 6.76
N ASN A 335 23.67 -5.64 7.64
CA ASN A 335 25.10 -5.81 7.27
C ASN A 335 25.26 -6.89 6.21
N LEU A 336 24.43 -7.94 6.23
CA LEU A 336 24.43 -8.97 5.18
C LEU A 336 24.11 -8.40 3.79
N TYR A 337 23.42 -7.25 3.74
CA TYR A 337 23.06 -6.54 2.52
C TYR A 337 23.97 -5.33 2.25
N LYS A 338 25.13 -5.24 2.89
CA LYS A 338 26.10 -4.13 2.77
C LYS A 338 25.56 -2.75 3.19
N VAL A 339 24.56 -2.72 4.04
CA VAL A 339 24.05 -1.49 4.63
C VAL A 339 24.63 -1.34 6.02
N LYS A 340 25.34 -0.23 6.25
CA LYS A 340 25.92 0.14 7.55
C LYS A 340 25.30 1.46 8.00
N PHE A 341 24.67 1.47 9.15
CA PHE A 341 24.04 2.66 9.70
C PHE A 341 25.05 3.59 10.38
N PRO A 342 24.84 4.93 10.36
CA PRO A 342 23.72 5.62 9.73
C PRO A 342 23.71 5.50 8.19
N ALA A 343 22.52 5.24 7.61
CA ALA A 343 22.37 4.96 6.19
C ALA A 343 21.11 5.61 5.61
N PRO A 344 21.13 6.06 4.33
CA PRO A 344 19.99 6.63 3.64
C PRO A 344 19.09 5.52 3.08
N LEU A 345 18.47 4.73 3.97
CA LEU A 345 17.64 3.58 3.65
C LEU A 345 16.18 3.80 4.06
N VAL A 346 15.27 3.67 3.11
CA VAL A 346 13.83 3.59 3.34
C VAL A 346 13.33 2.21 2.95
N VAL A 347 12.52 1.61 3.80
CA VAL A 347 11.77 0.38 3.54
C VAL A 347 10.30 0.72 3.42
N VAL A 348 9.67 0.33 2.32
CA VAL A 348 8.25 0.53 2.06
C VAL A 348 7.57 -0.83 2.04
N VAL A 349 6.48 -0.99 2.79
CA VAL A 349 5.68 -2.21 2.78
C VAL A 349 4.20 -1.85 2.62
N HIS A 350 3.56 -2.48 1.65
CA HIS A 350 2.13 -2.39 1.39
C HIS A 350 1.50 -3.78 1.49
N ILE A 351 0.41 -3.89 2.26
CA ILE A 351 -0.37 -5.12 2.38
C ILE A 351 -1.77 -4.85 1.86
N CYS A 352 -2.21 -5.61 0.88
CA CYS A 352 -3.60 -5.58 0.43
C CYS A 352 -4.32 -6.88 0.77
N SER A 353 -5.55 -6.76 1.28
CA SER A 353 -6.41 -7.87 1.67
C SER A 353 -7.87 -7.43 1.67
N THR A 354 -8.78 -8.39 1.56
CA THR A 354 -10.20 -8.16 1.84
C THR A 354 -10.45 -7.85 3.31
N LYS A 355 -9.57 -8.35 4.21
CA LYS A 355 -9.65 -8.10 5.65
C LYS A 355 -8.22 -7.97 6.19
N ILE A 356 -7.80 -6.75 6.52
CA ILE A 356 -6.51 -6.50 7.18
C ILE A 356 -6.64 -6.81 8.67
N PRO A 357 -5.75 -7.62 9.27
CA PRO A 357 -5.73 -7.84 10.71
C PRO A 357 -5.03 -6.67 11.40
N TYR A 358 -5.77 -5.70 11.86
CA TYR A 358 -5.22 -4.59 12.62
C TYR A 358 -5.02 -4.96 14.09
N ALA A 359 -3.96 -4.46 14.71
CA ALA A 359 -3.68 -4.66 16.14
C ALA A 359 -4.71 -3.97 17.06
N SER A 360 -5.34 -2.89 16.56
CA SER A 360 -6.34 -2.12 17.28
C SER A 360 -7.46 -1.61 16.38
N ALA A 361 -8.57 -1.16 16.99
CA ALA A 361 -9.69 -0.57 16.26
C ALA A 361 -9.33 0.73 15.51
N GLY A 362 -8.27 1.43 15.92
CA GLY A 362 -7.74 2.63 15.26
C GLY A 362 -7.17 2.37 13.88
N LYS A 363 -6.86 1.12 13.52
CA LYS A 363 -6.27 0.70 12.24
C LYS A 363 -4.91 1.36 11.97
N GLU A 364 -4.09 1.51 12.98
CA GLU A 364 -2.82 2.23 12.93
C GLU A 364 -1.62 1.30 12.77
N ALA A 365 -1.78 0.04 13.19
CA ALA A 365 -0.77 -1.00 13.08
C ALA A 365 -1.38 -2.32 12.62
N ILE A 366 -0.62 -3.12 11.88
CA ILE A 366 -1.00 -4.46 11.44
C ILE A 366 -0.52 -5.46 12.50
N ALA A 367 -1.44 -6.34 12.92
CA ALA A 367 -1.17 -7.34 13.95
C ALA A 367 -0.14 -8.37 13.49
N ASP A 368 0.57 -8.95 14.46
CA ASP A 368 1.50 -10.06 14.25
C ASP A 368 0.72 -11.35 13.91
N VAL A 369 0.55 -11.59 12.62
CA VAL A 369 -0.02 -12.81 12.08
C VAL A 369 1.10 -13.59 11.39
N PRO A 370 1.39 -14.84 11.78
CA PRO A 370 2.55 -15.58 11.28
C PRO A 370 2.65 -15.66 9.77
N GLU A 371 1.53 -15.84 9.06
CA GLU A 371 1.50 -15.90 7.60
C GLU A 371 1.86 -14.55 6.96
N ILE A 372 1.41 -13.44 7.55
CA ILE A 372 1.74 -12.09 7.07
C ILE A 372 3.18 -11.77 7.37
N GLU A 373 3.65 -12.03 8.59
CA GLU A 373 5.04 -11.85 9.02
C GLU A 373 6.00 -12.59 8.07
N SER A 374 5.70 -13.86 7.77
CA SER A 374 6.50 -14.67 6.85
C SER A 374 6.61 -14.04 5.46
N GLU A 375 5.48 -13.60 4.87
CA GLU A 375 5.48 -13.00 3.52
C GLU A 375 6.16 -11.61 3.53
N VAL A 376 5.97 -10.80 4.58
CA VAL A 376 6.70 -9.52 4.75
C VAL A 376 8.21 -9.76 4.82
N ARG A 377 8.65 -10.74 5.61
CA ARG A 377 10.05 -11.13 5.74
C ARG A 377 10.65 -11.57 4.39
N LEU A 378 9.91 -12.40 3.64
CA LEU A 378 10.34 -12.84 2.31
C LEU A 378 10.43 -11.69 1.32
N ALA A 379 9.44 -10.78 1.31
CA ALA A 379 9.42 -9.60 0.45
C ALA A 379 10.62 -8.68 0.74
N ILE A 380 10.87 -8.36 2.01
CA ILE A 380 11.99 -7.50 2.41
C ILE A 380 13.33 -8.13 2.03
N ARG A 381 13.52 -9.43 2.29
CA ARG A 381 14.76 -10.14 1.92
C ARG A 381 15.00 -10.13 0.40
N GLU A 382 13.95 -10.21 -0.40
CA GLU A 382 14.04 -10.18 -1.86
C GLU A 382 14.56 -8.83 -2.35
N VAL A 383 13.96 -7.72 -1.91
CA VAL A 383 14.38 -6.37 -2.32
C VAL A 383 15.74 -5.98 -1.71
N ALA A 384 16.05 -6.44 -0.49
CA ALA A 384 17.35 -6.23 0.14
C ALA A 384 18.50 -6.95 -0.61
N ARG A 385 18.25 -8.15 -1.17
CA ARG A 385 19.22 -8.83 -2.05
C ARG A 385 19.51 -8.01 -3.30
N ARG A 386 18.50 -7.45 -3.94
CA ARG A 386 18.67 -6.56 -5.12
C ARG A 386 19.47 -5.30 -4.75
N LEU A 387 19.20 -4.70 -3.58
CA LEU A 387 19.97 -3.59 -3.05
C LEU A 387 21.44 -3.98 -2.82
N ARG A 388 21.70 -5.16 -2.24
CA ARG A 388 23.08 -5.66 -2.03
C ARG A 388 23.85 -5.73 -3.34
N VAL A 389 23.26 -6.27 -4.40
CA VAL A 389 23.90 -6.36 -5.72
C VAL A 389 24.27 -4.96 -6.22
N TYR A 390 23.35 -4.02 -6.13
CA TYR A 390 23.57 -2.63 -6.51
C TYR A 390 24.72 -1.98 -5.72
N LEU A 391 24.73 -2.13 -4.39
CA LEU A 391 25.77 -1.56 -3.52
C LEU A 391 27.13 -2.20 -3.77
N SER A 392 27.17 -3.52 -4.04
CA SER A 392 28.40 -4.22 -4.41
C SER A 392 29.00 -3.70 -5.71
N ARG A 393 28.17 -3.47 -6.72
CA ARG A 393 28.61 -2.88 -7.99
C ARG A 393 29.15 -1.47 -7.79
N LYS A 394 28.43 -0.63 -7.06
CA LYS A 394 28.84 0.75 -6.76
C LYS A 394 30.16 0.82 -5.98
N GLU A 395 30.36 -0.09 -5.06
CA GLU A 395 31.61 -0.20 -4.29
C GLU A 395 32.80 -0.58 -5.22
N LYS A 396 32.62 -1.57 -6.10
CA LYS A 396 33.62 -1.94 -7.11
C LYS A 396 33.94 -0.79 -8.07
N GLU A 397 32.93 -0.07 -8.56
CA GLU A 397 33.10 1.12 -9.41
C GLU A 397 33.92 2.20 -8.69
N LYS A 398 33.60 2.47 -7.42
CA LYS A 398 34.36 3.44 -6.59
C LYS A 398 35.81 3.02 -6.41
N GLU A 399 36.07 1.75 -6.11
CA GLU A 399 37.41 1.21 -5.97
C GLU A 399 38.19 1.27 -7.29
N ALA A 400 37.56 0.98 -8.42
CA ALA A 400 38.16 1.10 -9.74
C ALA A 400 38.55 2.54 -10.04
N MET A 401 37.66 3.51 -9.75
CA MET A 401 37.97 4.93 -9.90
C MET A 401 39.12 5.40 -9.00
N MET A 402 39.16 4.94 -7.74
CA MET A 402 40.26 5.28 -6.84
C MET A 402 41.58 4.71 -7.34
N ARG A 403 41.60 3.45 -7.81
CA ARG A 403 42.78 2.84 -8.43
C ARG A 403 43.24 3.63 -9.66
N TYR A 404 42.30 4.03 -10.52
CA TYR A 404 42.63 4.85 -11.70
C TYR A 404 43.24 6.20 -11.33
N ALA A 405 42.64 6.90 -10.37
CA ALA A 405 43.16 8.19 -9.87
C ALA A 405 44.58 8.03 -9.31
N MET A 406 44.82 6.97 -8.51
CA MET A 406 46.14 6.65 -7.94
C MET A 406 47.16 6.37 -9.05
N PHE A 407 46.86 5.47 -9.98
CA PHE A 407 47.75 5.19 -11.13
C PHE A 407 48.03 6.41 -11.98
N THR A 408 47.02 7.28 -12.19
CA THR A 408 47.19 8.53 -12.96
C THR A 408 48.12 9.50 -12.24
N MET A 409 48.02 9.60 -10.90
CA MET A 409 48.89 10.45 -10.10
C MET A 409 50.36 9.98 -10.17
N PHE A 410 50.60 8.70 -9.96
CA PHE A 410 51.96 8.15 -10.04
C PHE A 410 52.53 8.06 -11.45
N SER A 411 51.67 8.00 -12.49
CA SER A 411 52.11 7.90 -13.88
C SER A 411 52.98 9.08 -14.37
N ARG A 412 52.83 10.27 -13.77
CA ARG A 412 53.68 11.43 -14.06
C ARG A 412 55.10 11.23 -13.53
N GLU A 413 55.27 10.81 -12.27
CA GLU A 413 56.57 10.60 -11.67
C GLU A 413 57.32 9.47 -12.37
N VAL A 414 56.62 8.39 -12.70
CA VAL A 414 57.17 7.27 -13.46
C VAL A 414 57.54 7.72 -14.88
N ALA A 415 56.74 8.53 -15.53
CA ALA A 415 57.05 9.06 -16.86
C ALA A 415 58.27 9.98 -16.86
N SER A 416 58.39 10.86 -15.87
CA SER A 416 59.52 11.75 -15.66
C SER A 416 60.84 10.95 -15.44
N SER A 417 60.78 9.95 -14.55
CA SER A 417 61.93 9.08 -14.30
C SER A 417 62.39 8.28 -15.49
N ILE A 418 61.46 7.66 -16.25
CA ILE A 418 61.73 6.91 -17.47
C ILE A 418 62.30 7.85 -18.57
N ALA A 419 61.67 9.03 -18.73
CA ALA A 419 62.10 10.03 -19.70
C ALA A 419 63.54 10.48 -19.43
N SER A 420 63.89 10.69 -18.19
CA SER A 420 65.25 11.03 -17.74
C SER A 420 66.27 9.92 -18.06
N ILE A 421 65.91 8.68 -17.82
CA ILE A 421 66.79 7.52 -18.03
C ILE A 421 67.01 7.27 -19.51
N LEU A 422 65.94 7.38 -20.33
CA LEU A 422 66.00 7.04 -21.76
C LEU A 422 66.28 8.20 -22.69
N GLY A 423 66.37 9.43 -22.17
CA GLY A 423 66.63 10.64 -22.97
C GLY A 423 65.47 10.99 -23.92
N ILE A 424 64.23 10.62 -23.64
CA ILE A 424 63.03 10.85 -24.45
C ILE A 424 62.10 11.86 -23.77
N LYS A 425 61.14 12.40 -24.53
CA LYS A 425 60.16 13.38 -24.01
C LYS A 425 59.20 12.71 -23.05
N GLU A 426 58.98 13.31 -21.86
CA GLU A 426 58.07 12.84 -20.80
C GLU A 426 56.66 12.56 -21.34
N ASP A 427 56.14 13.45 -22.21
CA ASP A 427 54.80 13.30 -22.79
C ASP A 427 54.61 12.02 -23.61
N GLN A 428 55.69 11.53 -24.25
CA GLN A 428 55.64 10.28 -25.01
C GLN A 428 55.46 9.08 -24.10
N VAL A 429 56.18 9.08 -22.94
CA VAL A 429 56.07 8.03 -21.95
C VAL A 429 54.70 8.10 -21.25
N LEU A 430 54.28 9.30 -20.87
CA LEU A 430 52.99 9.53 -20.18
C LEU A 430 51.81 9.06 -21.02
N ASN A 431 51.79 9.36 -22.31
CA ASN A 431 50.76 8.92 -23.23
C ASN A 431 50.70 7.39 -23.41
N LYS A 432 51.84 6.72 -23.41
CA LYS A 432 51.90 5.26 -23.43
C LYS A 432 51.41 4.65 -22.12
N LEU A 433 51.79 5.20 -20.95
CA LEU A 433 51.32 4.76 -19.64
C LEU A 433 49.79 4.95 -19.50
N LYS A 434 49.26 6.08 -19.91
CA LYS A 434 47.82 6.31 -19.90
C LYS A 434 47.03 5.28 -20.72
N LYS A 435 47.54 4.91 -21.93
CA LYS A 435 46.93 3.87 -22.78
C LYS A 435 46.99 2.48 -22.11
N VAL A 436 48.07 2.13 -21.44
CA VAL A 436 48.21 0.84 -20.71
C VAL A 436 47.27 0.79 -19.54
N ILE A 437 47.18 1.86 -18.74
CA ILE A 437 46.29 1.99 -17.58
C ILE A 437 44.83 1.84 -18.02
N SER A 438 44.40 2.59 -19.08
CA SER A 438 43.04 2.52 -19.59
C SER A 438 42.65 1.13 -20.11
N ARG A 439 43.58 0.44 -20.81
CA ARG A 439 43.33 -0.92 -21.29
C ARG A 439 43.18 -1.94 -20.14
N LYS A 440 44.05 -1.84 -19.13
CA LYS A 440 44.01 -2.76 -17.99
C LYS A 440 42.76 -2.58 -17.13
N ILE A 441 42.25 -1.37 -17.01
CA ILE A 441 40.99 -1.07 -16.31
C ILE A 441 39.78 -1.63 -17.05
N LYS A 442 39.67 -1.38 -18.36
CA LYS A 442 38.60 -1.98 -19.19
C LYS A 442 38.62 -3.52 -19.16
N TYR A 443 39.81 -4.13 -19.09
CA TYR A 443 39.96 -5.57 -18.97
C TYR A 443 39.49 -6.09 -17.60
N LEU A 444 39.75 -5.36 -16.53
CA LEU A 444 39.29 -5.70 -15.19
C LEU A 444 37.77 -5.54 -15.05
N GLU A 445 37.20 -4.47 -15.62
CA GLU A 445 35.76 -4.24 -15.70
C GLU A 445 35.03 -5.37 -16.45
N ALA A 446 35.60 -5.83 -17.58
CA ALA A 446 35.03 -6.92 -18.37
C ALA A 446 35.09 -8.29 -17.66
N ILE A 447 36.14 -8.59 -16.88
CA ILE A 447 36.21 -9.83 -16.08
C ILE A 447 35.21 -9.79 -14.94
N GLU A 448 35.07 -8.66 -14.25
CA GLU A 448 34.13 -8.48 -13.15
C GLU A 448 32.66 -8.57 -13.59
N GLU A 449 32.32 -8.17 -14.84
CA GLU A 449 31.00 -8.37 -15.43
C GLU A 449 30.69 -9.86 -15.67
N VAL A 450 31.66 -10.63 -16.16
CA VAL A 450 31.49 -12.08 -16.44
C VAL A 450 31.36 -12.88 -15.12
N GLU A 451 32.12 -12.53 -14.09
CA GLU A 451 32.02 -13.19 -12.77
C GLU A 451 30.71 -12.85 -12.05
N GLY A 452 30.21 -11.60 -12.18
CA GLY A 452 28.92 -11.15 -11.60
C GLY A 452 27.69 -11.86 -12.20
N ASP A 453 27.71 -12.13 -13.51
CA ASP A 453 26.66 -12.87 -14.21
C ASP A 453 26.69 -14.39 -13.85
N GLY A 454 27.86 -14.94 -13.60
CA GLY A 454 28.03 -16.34 -13.16
C GLY A 454 27.48 -16.61 -11.75
N GLU A 455 27.64 -15.69 -10.81
CA GLU A 455 27.07 -15.78 -9.47
C GLU A 455 25.52 -15.66 -9.46
N GLN A 456 24.94 -14.86 -10.38
CA GLN A 456 23.50 -14.74 -10.51
C GLN A 456 22.83 -16.01 -11.05
N GLN A 457 23.47 -16.72 -11.98
CA GLN A 457 22.97 -17.98 -12.54
C GLN A 457 23.06 -19.14 -11.54
N GLN A 458 24.07 -19.19 -10.67
CA GLN A 458 24.16 -20.21 -9.61
C GLN A 458 23.14 -20.03 -8.49
N GLN A 459 22.72 -18.80 -8.19
CA GLN A 459 21.70 -18.52 -7.17
C GLN A 459 20.26 -18.74 -7.66
N GLN A 460 20.00 -18.68 -8.96
CA GLN A 460 18.70 -19.01 -9.56
C GLN A 460 18.48 -20.54 -9.73
N GLY A 461 19.54 -21.33 -9.69
CA GLY A 461 19.45 -22.79 -9.77
C GLY A 461 19.28 -23.51 -8.41
N GLN A 462 19.28 -22.80 -7.29
CA GLN A 462 19.13 -23.34 -5.92
C GLN A 462 17.88 -22.81 -5.17
N ALA A 463 16.91 -22.20 -5.88
CA ALA A 463 15.66 -21.69 -5.30
C ALA A 463 14.45 -22.53 -5.70
#